data_44738ed5e3a0d1cc6c3ee1d2ab3cba7d
#
_entry.id   44738ed5e3a0d1cc6c3ee1d2ab3cba7d
#
_cell.length_a   1.000
_cell.length_b   1.000
_cell.length_c   1.000
_cell.angle_alpha   90.00
_cell.angle_beta   90.00
_cell.angle_gamma   90.00
#
_symmetry.space_group_name_H-M   'P 1'
#
loop_
_entity.id
_entity.type
_entity.pdbx_description
1 polymer ?
#
loop_
_entity_poly.entity_id
_entity_poly.type
_entity_poly.pdbx_seq_one_letter_code
_entity_poly.pdbx_strand_id
1 'polypeptide(L)'
;MQARQVGTRPQLRMGPRPLPLHLGTALMTWVSSESALRLWKPGSLSSNPASPAPEAIAAVLSEAAALEAHTGAGAFDEALRREIGRRMERLADGVLAYRRHPVHRSLENPPAAWREGNTQLLDYGATHRAARARGARAVLVVPSLINRWEVLDLTAEKSLLRAMAAHGLRPYLVDWGTPNAEERGFDTTAYVARLERAVAFLTKRARRAPAVMGYCMGGTLAVALAARQPRRVAGLALLASPWDFHGDRTGQAFLVSSGPLLAEVADRVGELPVDILQTLFWSLDPWLAVKKFARFLGMDQQGDQAREFVLLEDWLNDGAPLAGPTARECLIDWYGNNTPGTGKWIVGGRRILPSKI
;
A
#
# COMPACT_ATOMS: atom_id res chain seq x y z
N MET A 1 -37.15 -29.18 9.35
CA MET A 1 -35.83 -29.06 10.01
C MET A 1 -35.10 -27.91 9.34
N GLN A 2 -35.15 -26.74 9.95
CA GLN A 2 -34.40 -25.56 9.46
C GLN A 2 -32.93 -25.73 9.89
N ALA A 3 -32.05 -25.78 8.93
CA ALA A 3 -30.59 -25.73 9.17
C ALA A 3 -30.24 -24.37 9.80
N ARG A 4 -29.78 -24.40 11.06
CA ARG A 4 -29.17 -23.25 11.72
C ARG A 4 -27.96 -22.81 10.88
N GLN A 5 -28.03 -21.64 10.28
CA GLN A 5 -26.85 -20.96 9.77
C GLN A 5 -25.90 -20.77 10.95
N VAL A 6 -24.80 -21.49 10.93
CA VAL A 6 -23.68 -21.25 11.83
C VAL A 6 -23.14 -19.87 11.45
N GLY A 7 -23.45 -18.88 12.27
CA GLY A 7 -22.95 -17.52 12.11
C GLY A 7 -21.41 -17.57 12.13
N THR A 8 -20.79 -17.30 11.00
CA THR A 8 -19.36 -17.06 10.92
C THR A 8 -19.04 -15.91 11.88
N ARG A 9 -18.20 -16.17 12.90
CA ARG A 9 -17.67 -15.13 13.79
C ARG A 9 -17.11 -14.00 12.90
N PRO A 10 -17.45 -12.73 13.15
CA PRO A 10 -16.88 -11.65 12.39
C PRO A 10 -15.34 -11.75 12.51
N GLN A 11 -14.68 -11.82 11.37
CA GLN A 11 -13.22 -11.88 11.31
C GLN A 11 -12.71 -10.55 11.86
N LEU A 12 -12.01 -10.58 13.00
CA LEU A 12 -11.47 -9.39 13.64
C LEU A 12 -10.47 -8.71 12.69
N ARG A 13 -10.71 -7.43 12.37
CA ARG A 13 -9.78 -6.62 11.58
C ARG A 13 -8.43 -6.52 12.28
N MET A 14 -7.38 -6.77 11.53
CA MET A 14 -6.00 -6.72 12.06
C MET A 14 -5.41 -5.30 12.10
N GLY A 15 -5.96 -4.39 11.28
CA GLY A 15 -5.42 -3.03 11.12
C GLY A 15 -5.59 -2.10 12.34
N PRO A 16 -4.81 -1.02 12.39
CA PRO A 16 -3.64 -0.78 11.55
C PRO A 16 -2.48 -1.73 11.86
N ARG A 17 -1.73 -2.12 10.84
CA ARG A 17 -0.61 -3.06 10.99
C ARG A 17 0.73 -2.36 10.80
N PRO A 18 1.75 -2.68 11.63
CA PRO A 18 1.66 -3.43 12.90
C PRO A 18 1.10 -2.52 14.02
N LEU A 19 0.04 -2.94 14.69
CA LEU A 19 -0.58 -2.12 15.74
C LEU A 19 0.36 -1.70 16.87
N PRO A 20 1.25 -2.60 17.39
CA PRO A 20 2.20 -2.21 18.44
C PRO A 20 3.12 -1.06 18.01
N LEU A 21 3.54 -1.00 16.75
CA LEU A 21 4.37 0.08 16.22
C LEU A 21 3.63 1.42 16.26
N HIS A 22 2.39 1.47 15.77
CA HIS A 22 1.59 2.70 15.75
C HIS A 22 1.30 3.22 17.16
N LEU A 23 0.86 2.36 18.06
CA LEU A 23 0.58 2.74 19.45
C LEU A 23 1.84 3.09 20.22
N GLY A 24 2.91 2.29 20.07
CA GLY A 24 4.19 2.51 20.75
C GLY A 24 4.83 3.82 20.34
N THR A 25 4.88 4.12 19.03
CA THR A 25 5.43 5.38 18.52
C THR A 25 4.64 6.59 19.04
N ALA A 26 3.30 6.54 18.98
CA ALA A 26 2.46 7.61 19.49
C ALA A 26 2.69 7.83 20.99
N LEU A 27 2.65 6.75 21.79
CA LEU A 27 2.86 6.81 23.22
C LEU A 27 4.25 7.37 23.58
N MET A 28 5.30 6.79 23.02
CA MET A 28 6.69 7.20 23.33
C MET A 28 6.92 8.66 22.95
N THR A 29 6.44 9.12 21.79
CA THR A 29 6.61 10.50 21.37
C THR A 29 5.85 11.47 22.27
N TRP A 30 4.60 11.16 22.60
CA TRP A 30 3.79 12.07 23.43
C TRP A 30 4.27 12.11 24.87
N VAL A 31 4.61 10.96 25.48
CA VAL A 31 5.13 10.92 26.85
C VAL A 31 6.50 11.61 26.96
N SER A 32 7.38 11.44 25.95
CA SER A 32 8.67 12.12 25.94
C SER A 32 8.57 13.64 25.68
N SER A 33 7.44 14.15 25.20
CA SER A 33 7.27 15.57 24.88
C SER A 33 7.43 16.49 26.10
N GLU A 34 7.00 16.06 27.28
CA GLU A 34 7.19 16.80 28.54
C GLU A 34 8.69 17.03 28.82
N SER A 35 9.50 15.97 28.77
CA SER A 35 10.94 16.07 28.98
C SER A 35 11.65 16.81 27.85
N ALA A 36 11.24 16.58 26.61
CA ALA A 36 11.80 17.24 25.44
C ALA A 36 11.61 18.76 25.47
N LEU A 37 10.43 19.23 25.88
CA LEU A 37 10.14 20.67 26.01
C LEU A 37 11.00 21.32 27.10
N ARG A 38 11.22 20.66 28.24
CA ARG A 38 12.09 21.17 29.34
C ARG A 38 13.57 21.23 28.95
N LEU A 39 14.03 20.30 28.12
CA LEU A 39 15.41 20.21 27.66
C LEU A 39 15.69 21.02 26.39
N TRP A 40 14.66 21.58 25.79
CA TRP A 40 14.80 22.31 24.54
C TRP A 40 15.61 23.60 24.76
N LYS A 41 16.61 23.81 23.90
CA LYS A 41 17.41 25.04 23.84
C LYS A 41 17.34 25.61 22.40
N PRO A 42 17.26 26.93 22.23
CA PRO A 42 17.37 27.53 20.91
C PRO A 42 18.65 27.04 20.19
N GLY A 43 18.50 26.54 18.94
CA GLY A 43 19.60 25.98 18.15
C GLY A 43 19.88 24.50 18.35
N SER A 44 19.19 23.79 19.27
CA SER A 44 19.38 22.34 19.49
C SER A 44 18.68 21.44 18.47
N LEU A 45 17.75 21.97 17.67
CA LEU A 45 17.08 21.24 16.60
C LEU A 45 17.87 21.38 15.30
N SER A 46 18.26 20.23 14.73
CA SER A 46 18.84 20.19 13.40
C SER A 46 17.82 20.69 12.36
N SER A 47 18.31 21.17 11.23
CA SER A 47 17.55 21.71 10.08
C SER A 47 16.67 20.67 9.38
N ASN A 48 15.87 19.89 10.13
CA ASN A 48 14.86 19.04 9.54
C ASN A 48 13.68 19.89 9.09
N PRO A 49 13.34 19.94 7.77
CA PRO A 49 12.23 20.74 7.26
C PRO A 49 10.86 20.36 7.84
N ALA A 50 10.74 19.17 8.43
CA ALA A 50 9.52 18.72 9.08
C ALA A 50 9.42 19.12 10.56
N SER A 51 10.48 19.72 11.14
CA SER A 51 10.45 20.23 12.51
C SER A 51 9.75 21.60 12.55
N PRO A 52 8.95 21.90 13.61
CA PRO A 52 8.41 23.25 13.80
C PRO A 52 9.55 24.26 13.82
N ALA A 53 9.32 25.44 13.25
CA ALA A 53 10.30 26.53 13.31
C ALA A 53 10.70 26.81 14.76
N PRO A 54 11.99 27.05 15.06
CA PRO A 54 12.44 27.32 16.41
C PRO A 54 11.65 28.46 17.11
N GLU A 55 11.20 29.44 16.33
CA GLU A 55 10.37 30.54 16.80
C GLU A 55 8.98 30.07 17.27
N ALA A 56 8.38 29.09 16.58
CA ALA A 56 7.09 28.54 17.00
C ALA A 56 7.18 27.80 18.33
N ILE A 57 8.28 27.07 18.56
CA ILE A 57 8.52 26.39 19.83
C ILE A 57 8.80 27.43 20.93
N ALA A 58 9.59 28.47 20.66
CA ALA A 58 9.85 29.55 21.60
C ALA A 58 8.56 30.30 22.00
N ALA A 59 7.65 30.56 21.04
CA ALA A 59 6.35 31.16 21.31
C ALA A 59 5.51 30.29 22.26
N VAL A 60 5.40 28.97 21.99
CA VAL A 60 4.67 28.03 22.87
C VAL A 60 5.26 28.01 24.29
N LEU A 61 6.59 27.99 24.43
CA LEU A 61 7.24 28.03 25.75
C LEU A 61 7.02 29.36 26.47
N SER A 62 6.99 30.48 25.75
CA SER A 62 6.68 31.79 26.32
C SER A 62 5.23 31.87 26.81
N GLU A 63 4.28 31.36 26.02
CA GLU A 63 2.87 31.28 26.43
C GLU A 63 2.67 30.35 27.63
N ALA A 64 3.39 29.21 27.66
CA ALA A 64 3.38 28.29 28.79
C ALA A 64 3.90 28.96 30.09
N ALA A 65 5.00 29.71 29.99
CA ALA A 65 5.54 30.46 31.13
C ALA A 65 4.59 31.56 31.62
N ALA A 66 3.94 32.27 30.71
CA ALA A 66 2.92 33.26 31.05
C ALA A 66 1.71 32.63 31.73
N LEU A 67 1.26 31.46 31.26
CA LEU A 67 0.18 30.69 31.89
C LEU A 67 0.55 30.29 33.32
N GLU A 68 1.75 29.75 33.52
CA GLU A 68 2.22 29.34 34.86
C GLU A 68 2.33 30.49 35.85
N ALA A 69 2.70 31.69 35.36
CA ALA A 69 2.75 32.89 36.20
C ALA A 69 1.34 33.28 36.71
N HIS A 70 0.26 32.96 35.99
CA HIS A 70 -1.11 33.29 36.37
C HIS A 70 -1.82 32.18 37.11
N THR A 71 -1.51 30.91 36.81
CA THR A 71 -2.25 29.72 37.31
C THR A 71 -1.48 28.88 38.32
N GLY A 72 -0.21 29.19 38.52
CA GLY A 72 0.68 28.46 39.44
C GLY A 72 1.62 27.46 38.71
N ALA A 73 2.73 27.16 39.38
CA ALA A 73 3.75 26.24 38.87
C ALA A 73 3.17 24.85 38.58
N GLY A 74 3.46 24.28 37.39
CA GLY A 74 3.02 22.93 36.97
C GLY A 74 1.69 22.91 36.22
N ALA A 75 0.99 24.03 36.07
CA ALA A 75 -0.28 24.09 35.32
C ALA A 75 -0.12 23.68 33.85
N PHE A 76 1.01 24.07 33.23
CA PHE A 76 1.33 23.65 31.86
C PHE A 76 1.58 22.14 31.75
N ASP A 77 2.34 21.57 32.66
CA ASP A 77 2.62 20.12 32.68
C ASP A 77 1.34 19.31 32.85
N GLU A 78 0.44 19.78 33.73
CA GLU A 78 -0.86 19.14 33.91
C GLU A 78 -1.75 19.22 32.68
N ALA A 79 -1.79 20.39 32.02
CA ALA A 79 -2.51 20.57 30.77
C ALA A 79 -1.93 19.68 29.65
N LEU A 80 -0.61 19.59 29.57
CA LEU A 80 0.08 18.73 28.60
C LEU A 80 -0.24 17.24 28.84
N ARG A 81 -0.21 16.78 30.08
CA ARG A 81 -0.60 15.37 30.40
C ARG A 81 -2.05 15.09 30.05
N ARG A 82 -2.97 16.01 30.34
CA ARG A 82 -4.38 15.88 29.93
C ARG A 82 -4.51 15.79 28.40
N GLU A 83 -3.78 16.61 27.66
CA GLU A 83 -3.81 16.59 26.20
C GLU A 83 -3.19 15.30 25.65
N ILE A 84 -2.11 14.79 26.23
CA ILE A 84 -1.52 13.48 25.88
C ILE A 84 -2.55 12.38 26.09
N GLY A 85 -3.21 12.33 27.25
CA GLY A 85 -4.26 11.35 27.55
C GLY A 85 -5.39 11.40 26.52
N ARG A 86 -5.90 12.58 26.23
CA ARG A 86 -6.96 12.82 25.25
C ARG A 86 -6.57 12.35 23.83
N ARG A 87 -5.32 12.56 23.42
CA ARG A 87 -4.83 12.11 22.09
C ARG A 87 -4.71 10.60 22.03
N MET A 88 -4.20 9.98 23.11
CA MET A 88 -4.11 8.52 23.22
C MET A 88 -5.50 7.87 23.17
N GLU A 89 -6.46 8.39 23.93
CA GLU A 89 -7.84 7.93 23.92
C GLU A 89 -8.45 8.04 22.51
N ARG A 90 -8.32 9.19 21.85
CA ARG A 90 -8.84 9.37 20.50
C ARG A 90 -8.25 8.41 19.48
N LEU A 91 -6.95 8.11 19.58
CA LEU A 91 -6.31 7.12 18.71
C LEU A 91 -6.86 5.71 19.00
N ALA A 92 -6.91 5.32 20.27
CA ALA A 92 -7.40 4.02 20.69
C ALA A 92 -8.87 3.81 20.32
N ASP A 93 -9.72 4.79 20.58
CA ASP A 93 -11.14 4.75 20.25
C ASP A 93 -11.37 4.73 18.73
N GLY A 94 -10.59 5.50 17.97
CA GLY A 94 -10.63 5.46 16.51
C GLY A 94 -10.27 4.09 15.93
N VAL A 95 -9.23 3.45 16.48
CA VAL A 95 -8.85 2.09 16.10
C VAL A 95 -9.91 1.07 16.50
N LEU A 96 -10.49 1.20 17.70
CA LEU A 96 -11.57 0.32 18.18
C LEU A 96 -12.84 0.47 17.35
N ALA A 97 -13.24 1.71 17.02
CA ALA A 97 -14.37 1.99 16.15
C ALA A 97 -14.18 1.33 14.77
N TYR A 98 -13.01 1.49 14.16
CA TYR A 98 -12.68 0.81 12.91
C TYR A 98 -12.77 -0.71 13.03
N ARG A 99 -12.15 -1.30 14.05
CA ARG A 99 -12.12 -2.76 14.23
C ARG A 99 -13.50 -3.37 14.46
N ARG A 100 -14.42 -2.61 15.05
CA ARG A 100 -15.80 -3.04 15.32
C ARG A 100 -16.78 -2.67 14.22
N HIS A 101 -16.36 -1.89 13.23
CA HIS A 101 -17.26 -1.42 12.18
C HIS A 101 -17.84 -2.60 11.36
N PRO A 102 -19.16 -2.65 11.09
CA PRO A 102 -19.79 -3.83 10.50
C PRO A 102 -19.56 -3.98 8.99
N VAL A 103 -19.11 -2.92 8.30
CA VAL A 103 -18.98 -2.95 6.83
C VAL A 103 -17.84 -3.86 6.38
N HIS A 104 -18.08 -4.64 5.32
CA HIS A 104 -17.09 -5.44 4.62
C HIS A 104 -17.28 -5.28 3.12
N ARG A 105 -16.23 -5.55 2.33
CA ARG A 105 -16.35 -5.61 0.89
C ARG A 105 -17.27 -6.79 0.51
N SER A 106 -18.35 -6.49 -0.21
CA SER A 106 -19.39 -7.45 -0.56
C SER A 106 -19.44 -7.79 -2.07
N LEU A 107 -18.50 -7.26 -2.86
CA LEU A 107 -18.47 -7.54 -4.29
C LEU A 107 -18.03 -8.98 -4.57
N GLU A 108 -18.80 -9.68 -5.40
CA GLU A 108 -18.39 -10.96 -5.95
C GLU A 108 -17.24 -10.77 -6.95
N ASN A 109 -16.24 -11.63 -6.82
CA ASN A 109 -15.14 -11.64 -7.76
C ASN A 109 -15.58 -12.22 -9.11
N PRO A 110 -15.17 -11.61 -10.23
CA PRO A 110 -15.42 -12.19 -11.54
C PRO A 110 -14.78 -13.57 -11.70
N PRO A 111 -15.30 -14.41 -12.63
CA PRO A 111 -14.76 -15.74 -12.85
C PRO A 111 -13.30 -15.68 -13.34
N ALA A 112 -12.49 -16.63 -12.90
CA ALA A 112 -11.13 -16.79 -13.40
C ALA A 112 -11.16 -17.40 -14.82
N ALA A 113 -10.58 -16.68 -15.78
CA ALA A 113 -10.40 -17.14 -17.15
C ALA A 113 -9.16 -18.01 -17.35
N TRP A 114 -8.17 -17.87 -16.46
CA TRP A 114 -6.89 -18.60 -16.50
C TRP A 114 -6.29 -18.69 -15.11
N ARG A 115 -5.50 -19.75 -14.87
CA ARG A 115 -4.80 -19.97 -13.60
C ARG A 115 -3.44 -20.58 -13.85
N GLU A 116 -2.46 -20.20 -13.04
CA GLU A 116 -1.13 -20.79 -12.96
C GLU A 116 -0.57 -20.60 -11.54
N GLY A 117 -0.32 -21.67 -10.83
CA GLY A 117 -0.03 -21.63 -9.41
C GLY A 117 -1.16 -20.92 -8.65
N ASN A 118 -0.81 -19.97 -7.78
CA ASN A 118 -1.79 -19.15 -7.06
C ASN A 118 -2.28 -17.95 -7.88
N THR A 119 -1.65 -17.66 -9.01
CA THR A 119 -2.05 -16.54 -9.87
C THR A 119 -3.25 -16.91 -10.72
N GLN A 120 -4.20 -16.00 -10.82
CA GLN A 120 -5.35 -16.15 -11.71
C GLN A 120 -5.64 -14.86 -12.47
N LEU A 121 -6.32 -14.97 -13.62
CA LEU A 121 -6.86 -13.85 -14.37
C LEU A 121 -8.36 -13.78 -14.18
N LEU A 122 -8.85 -12.74 -13.50
CA LEU A 122 -10.27 -12.48 -13.30
C LEU A 122 -10.84 -11.76 -14.54
N ASP A 123 -11.89 -12.33 -15.17
CA ASP A 123 -12.50 -11.81 -16.39
C ASP A 123 -13.63 -10.82 -16.08
N TYR A 124 -13.32 -9.54 -16.06
CA TYR A 124 -14.30 -8.46 -15.87
C TYR A 124 -15.26 -8.27 -17.07
N GLY A 125 -15.03 -8.95 -18.18
CA GLY A 125 -16.02 -9.07 -19.24
C GLY A 125 -17.34 -9.69 -18.75
N ALA A 126 -17.32 -10.47 -17.67
CA ALA A 126 -18.52 -11.00 -17.05
C ALA A 126 -19.40 -9.94 -16.38
N THR A 127 -18.85 -8.78 -16.00
CA THR A 127 -19.54 -7.74 -15.23
C THR A 127 -20.42 -6.81 -16.04
N HIS A 128 -20.15 -6.64 -17.34
CA HIS A 128 -20.93 -5.73 -18.18
C HIS A 128 -21.04 -6.22 -19.64
N ARG A 129 -22.23 -6.04 -20.25
CA ARG A 129 -22.51 -6.48 -21.63
C ARG A 129 -21.61 -5.81 -22.69
N ALA A 130 -21.23 -4.53 -22.49
CA ALA A 130 -20.38 -3.81 -23.43
C ALA A 130 -18.98 -4.45 -23.54
N ALA A 131 -18.44 -5.01 -22.45
CA ALA A 131 -17.16 -5.71 -22.44
C ALA A 131 -17.19 -7.08 -23.15
N ARG A 132 -18.38 -7.60 -23.46
CA ARG A 132 -18.59 -8.84 -24.23
C ARG A 132 -18.82 -8.57 -25.73
N ALA A 133 -18.97 -7.30 -26.12
CA ALA A 133 -19.22 -6.94 -27.49
C ALA A 133 -18.09 -7.44 -28.41
N ARG A 134 -18.50 -7.80 -29.67
CA ARG A 134 -17.51 -8.18 -30.68
C ARG A 134 -16.59 -6.97 -30.94
N GLY A 135 -15.33 -7.11 -30.67
CA GLY A 135 -14.38 -5.99 -30.79
C GLY A 135 -13.97 -5.34 -29.48
N ALA A 136 -14.57 -5.66 -28.32
CA ALA A 136 -14.07 -5.20 -27.03
C ALA A 136 -12.58 -5.55 -26.85
N ARG A 137 -11.76 -4.53 -26.57
CA ARG A 137 -10.30 -4.74 -26.42
C ARG A 137 -9.97 -5.37 -25.09
N ALA A 138 -9.25 -6.49 -25.11
CA ALA A 138 -8.70 -7.09 -23.91
C ALA A 138 -7.63 -6.16 -23.30
N VAL A 139 -7.71 -5.96 -21.99
CA VAL A 139 -6.74 -5.20 -21.19
C VAL A 139 -6.25 -6.09 -20.07
N LEU A 140 -4.96 -6.44 -20.06
CA LEU A 140 -4.32 -7.11 -18.93
C LEU A 140 -4.04 -6.05 -17.86
N VAL A 141 -4.67 -6.17 -16.71
CA VAL A 141 -4.46 -5.27 -15.57
C VAL A 141 -3.54 -5.94 -14.56
N VAL A 142 -2.41 -5.30 -14.28
CA VAL A 142 -1.33 -5.82 -13.44
C VAL A 142 -1.25 -4.98 -12.15
N PRO A 143 -1.79 -5.47 -11.02
CA PRO A 143 -1.70 -4.78 -9.73
C PRO A 143 -0.34 -5.00 -9.06
N SER A 144 -0.13 -4.36 -7.91
CA SER A 144 1.04 -4.58 -7.06
C SER A 144 1.14 -6.03 -6.59
N LEU A 145 2.37 -6.47 -6.27
CA LEU A 145 2.62 -7.76 -5.60
C LEU A 145 2.41 -7.67 -4.06
N ILE A 146 2.47 -6.46 -3.51
CA ILE A 146 2.47 -6.21 -2.06
C ILE A 146 1.04 -6.03 -1.55
N ASN A 147 0.32 -5.07 -2.15
CA ASN A 147 -1.08 -4.82 -1.81
C ASN A 147 -1.98 -5.59 -2.78
N ARG A 148 -3.05 -6.14 -2.24
CA ARG A 148 -4.03 -6.85 -3.04
C ARG A 148 -4.73 -5.92 -4.04
N TRP A 149 -5.36 -6.50 -5.02
CA TRP A 149 -5.93 -5.80 -6.18
C TRP A 149 -7.27 -5.10 -5.89
N GLU A 150 -7.92 -5.34 -4.76
CA GLU A 150 -9.29 -4.92 -4.47
C GLU A 150 -9.51 -3.40 -4.49
N VAL A 151 -8.45 -2.60 -4.33
CA VAL A 151 -8.55 -1.14 -4.51
C VAL A 151 -9.00 -0.74 -5.92
N LEU A 152 -8.75 -1.58 -6.92
CA LEU A 152 -9.19 -1.36 -8.30
C LEU A 152 -10.66 -1.73 -8.52
N ASP A 153 -11.29 -2.41 -7.56
CA ASP A 153 -12.70 -2.85 -7.55
C ASP A 153 -13.26 -2.82 -6.12
N LEU A 154 -13.19 -1.66 -5.46
CA LEU A 154 -13.47 -1.54 -4.03
C LEU A 154 -14.97 -1.67 -3.71
N THR A 155 -15.82 -0.92 -4.42
CA THR A 155 -17.29 -0.99 -4.37
C THR A 155 -17.86 -0.98 -5.77
N ALA A 156 -19.17 -1.20 -5.92
CA ALA A 156 -19.83 -1.15 -7.22
C ALA A 156 -19.70 0.24 -7.88
N GLU A 157 -19.74 1.30 -7.07
CA GLU A 157 -19.63 2.70 -7.49
C GLU A 157 -18.18 3.14 -7.70
N LYS A 158 -17.24 2.53 -6.93
CA LYS A 158 -15.81 2.85 -6.96
C LYS A 158 -15.01 1.66 -7.46
N SER A 159 -15.19 1.35 -8.72
CA SER A 159 -14.49 0.29 -9.43
C SER A 159 -13.97 0.78 -10.76
N LEU A 160 -12.66 0.91 -10.89
CA LEU A 160 -12.00 1.19 -12.16
C LEU A 160 -12.28 0.08 -13.18
N LEU A 161 -12.23 -1.17 -12.75
CA LEU A 161 -12.37 -2.32 -13.63
C LEU A 161 -13.80 -2.47 -14.19
N ARG A 162 -14.83 -2.24 -13.35
CA ARG A 162 -16.23 -2.25 -13.80
C ARG A 162 -16.54 -1.04 -14.69
N ALA A 163 -15.97 0.13 -14.39
CA ALA A 163 -16.06 1.30 -15.26
C ALA A 163 -15.43 1.02 -16.63
N MET A 164 -14.24 0.45 -16.70
CA MET A 164 -13.62 0.03 -17.97
C MET A 164 -14.51 -0.95 -18.75
N ALA A 165 -15.12 -1.92 -18.05
CA ALA A 165 -16.04 -2.88 -18.67
C ALA A 165 -17.29 -2.20 -19.22
N ALA A 166 -17.87 -1.23 -18.51
CA ALA A 166 -19.01 -0.44 -18.95
C ALA A 166 -18.70 0.41 -20.18
N HIS A 167 -17.45 0.86 -20.34
CA HIS A 167 -16.97 1.60 -21.52
C HIS A 167 -16.46 0.71 -22.67
N GLY A 168 -16.78 -0.59 -22.67
CA GLY A 168 -16.51 -1.48 -23.80
C GLY A 168 -15.09 -2.05 -23.86
N LEU A 169 -14.28 -1.87 -22.82
CA LEU A 169 -13.02 -2.59 -22.64
C LEU A 169 -13.32 -3.94 -21.96
N ARG A 170 -12.43 -4.91 -22.12
CA ARG A 170 -12.52 -6.19 -21.42
C ARG A 170 -11.31 -6.37 -20.50
N PRO A 171 -11.38 -5.88 -19.24
CA PRO A 171 -10.30 -6.05 -18.30
C PRO A 171 -10.14 -7.52 -17.89
N TYR A 172 -8.89 -7.97 -17.82
CA TYR A 172 -8.45 -9.21 -17.23
C TYR A 172 -7.47 -8.85 -16.10
N LEU A 173 -7.94 -8.94 -14.88
CA LEU A 173 -7.16 -8.57 -13.72
C LEU A 173 -6.29 -9.73 -13.28
N VAL A 174 -5.00 -9.48 -13.09
CA VAL A 174 -4.10 -10.42 -12.42
C VAL A 174 -4.40 -10.39 -10.92
N ASP A 175 -4.84 -11.50 -10.39
CA ASP A 175 -4.83 -11.77 -8.95
C ASP A 175 -3.62 -12.66 -8.67
N TRP A 176 -2.63 -12.10 -8.00
CA TRP A 176 -1.38 -12.81 -7.70
C TRP A 176 -1.56 -13.91 -6.64
N GLY A 177 -2.61 -13.79 -5.81
CA GLY A 177 -2.78 -14.62 -4.63
C GLY A 177 -1.73 -14.34 -3.55
N THR A 178 -1.45 -15.33 -2.73
CA THR A 178 -0.35 -15.34 -1.77
C THR A 178 0.69 -16.34 -2.26
N PRO A 179 2.00 -15.99 -2.30
CA PRO A 179 3.03 -16.89 -2.79
C PRO A 179 3.00 -18.25 -2.06
N ASN A 180 2.89 -19.35 -2.81
CA ASN A 180 3.04 -20.69 -2.28
C ASN A 180 4.52 -21.05 -2.09
N ALA A 181 4.84 -22.27 -1.68
CA ALA A 181 6.22 -22.71 -1.41
C ALA A 181 7.17 -22.54 -2.62
N GLU A 182 6.69 -22.79 -3.84
CA GLU A 182 7.44 -22.59 -5.08
C GLU A 182 7.59 -21.09 -5.40
N GLU A 183 6.49 -20.34 -5.30
CA GLU A 183 6.42 -18.93 -5.64
C GLU A 183 7.21 -18.03 -4.67
N ARG A 184 7.53 -18.50 -3.46
CA ARG A 184 8.48 -17.82 -2.56
C ARG A 184 9.88 -17.70 -3.14
N GLY A 185 10.25 -18.58 -4.08
CA GLY A 185 11.50 -18.51 -4.85
C GLY A 185 11.45 -17.61 -6.08
N PHE A 186 10.34 -16.89 -6.33
CA PHE A 186 10.22 -16.06 -7.53
C PHE A 186 10.98 -14.73 -7.38
N ASP A 187 11.79 -14.44 -8.40
CA ASP A 187 12.32 -13.11 -8.70
C ASP A 187 11.35 -12.33 -9.64
N THR A 188 11.69 -11.11 -9.99
CA THR A 188 10.88 -10.33 -10.93
C THR A 188 10.85 -10.95 -12.33
N THR A 189 11.87 -11.71 -12.71
CA THR A 189 11.89 -12.46 -13.98
C THR A 189 10.79 -13.51 -14.02
N ALA A 190 10.59 -14.26 -12.94
CA ALA A 190 9.56 -15.27 -12.86
C ALA A 190 8.15 -14.67 -12.95
N TYR A 191 7.91 -13.55 -12.25
CA TYR A 191 6.64 -12.82 -12.35
C TYR A 191 6.40 -12.26 -13.74
N VAL A 192 7.40 -11.64 -14.38
CA VAL A 192 7.26 -11.13 -15.76
C VAL A 192 7.04 -12.28 -16.76
N ALA A 193 7.72 -13.42 -16.61
CA ALA A 193 7.48 -14.58 -17.45
C ALA A 193 6.04 -15.12 -17.30
N ARG A 194 5.46 -15.07 -16.09
CA ARG A 194 4.05 -15.40 -15.88
C ARG A 194 3.12 -14.42 -16.59
N LEU A 195 3.42 -13.13 -16.59
CA LEU A 195 2.68 -12.13 -17.37
C LEU A 195 2.81 -12.38 -18.89
N GLU A 196 3.96 -12.79 -19.39
CA GLU A 196 4.16 -13.16 -20.80
C GLU A 196 3.23 -14.31 -21.21
N ARG A 197 3.06 -15.33 -20.34
CA ARG A 197 2.09 -16.43 -20.57
C ARG A 197 0.65 -15.96 -20.52
N ALA A 198 0.32 -15.05 -19.60
CA ALA A 198 -1.00 -14.42 -19.54
C ALA A 198 -1.32 -13.63 -20.82
N VAL A 199 -0.37 -12.84 -21.34
CA VAL A 199 -0.51 -12.13 -22.64
C VAL A 199 -0.70 -13.13 -23.79
N ALA A 200 0.06 -14.22 -23.81
CA ALA A 200 -0.10 -15.25 -24.84
C ALA A 200 -1.49 -15.89 -24.80
N PHE A 201 -2.00 -16.21 -23.60
CA PHE A 201 -3.38 -16.71 -23.41
C PHE A 201 -4.41 -15.70 -23.93
N LEU A 202 -4.30 -14.42 -23.57
CA LEU A 202 -5.23 -13.37 -23.99
C LEU A 202 -5.16 -13.13 -25.51
N THR A 203 -3.96 -13.16 -26.10
CA THR A 203 -3.76 -13.02 -27.55
C THR A 203 -4.46 -14.14 -28.31
N LYS A 204 -4.33 -15.40 -27.85
CA LYS A 204 -5.01 -16.55 -28.43
C LYS A 204 -6.55 -16.40 -28.32
N ARG A 205 -7.04 -15.99 -27.13
CA ARG A 205 -8.46 -15.83 -26.83
C ARG A 205 -9.11 -14.69 -27.64
N ALA A 206 -8.45 -13.52 -27.72
CA ALA A 206 -8.95 -12.34 -28.40
C ALA A 206 -8.54 -12.26 -29.88
N ARG A 207 -7.68 -13.16 -30.37
CA ARG A 207 -7.06 -13.15 -31.72
C ARG A 207 -6.35 -11.83 -32.07
N ARG A 208 -5.92 -11.10 -31.07
CA ARG A 208 -5.17 -9.84 -31.16
C ARG A 208 -4.42 -9.56 -29.86
N ALA A 209 -3.37 -8.75 -29.95
CA ALA A 209 -2.59 -8.33 -28.79
C ALA A 209 -3.46 -7.55 -27.78
N PRO A 210 -3.43 -7.86 -26.48
CA PRO A 210 -4.07 -7.05 -25.46
C PRO A 210 -3.33 -5.74 -25.21
N ALA A 211 -4.03 -4.72 -24.72
CA ALA A 211 -3.36 -3.64 -23.99
C ALA A 211 -2.96 -4.12 -22.60
N VAL A 212 -2.00 -3.41 -21.96
CA VAL A 212 -1.55 -3.69 -20.61
C VAL A 212 -1.73 -2.43 -19.77
N MET A 213 -2.29 -2.55 -18.59
CA MET A 213 -2.35 -1.49 -17.59
C MET A 213 -1.67 -1.97 -16.31
N GLY A 214 -0.64 -1.25 -15.86
CA GLY A 214 0.05 -1.54 -14.62
C GLY A 214 -0.30 -0.53 -13.53
N TYR A 215 -0.53 -1.01 -12.32
CA TYR A 215 -0.80 -0.20 -11.14
C TYR A 215 0.30 -0.38 -10.09
N CYS A 216 0.85 0.73 -9.59
CA CYS A 216 1.90 0.76 -8.58
C CYS A 216 3.10 -0.11 -9.02
N MET A 217 3.63 -0.98 -8.17
CA MET A 217 4.71 -1.94 -8.50
C MET A 217 4.36 -2.81 -9.72
N GLY A 218 3.07 -3.14 -9.92
CA GLY A 218 2.62 -3.85 -11.12
C GLY A 218 2.89 -3.09 -12.42
N GLY A 219 2.96 -1.75 -12.35
CA GLY A 219 3.37 -0.93 -13.50
C GLY A 219 4.83 -1.09 -13.85
N THR A 220 5.72 -1.19 -12.86
CA THR A 220 7.15 -1.50 -13.10
C THR A 220 7.29 -2.85 -13.82
N LEU A 221 6.55 -3.89 -13.37
CA LEU A 221 6.50 -5.19 -14.06
C LEU A 221 5.89 -5.10 -15.47
N ALA A 222 4.87 -4.26 -15.65
CA ALA A 222 4.23 -4.06 -16.96
C ALA A 222 5.17 -3.37 -17.97
N VAL A 223 6.03 -2.45 -17.51
CA VAL A 223 7.11 -1.87 -18.34
C VAL A 223 8.07 -2.95 -18.78
N ALA A 224 8.50 -3.84 -17.88
CA ALA A 224 9.38 -4.96 -18.23
C ALA A 224 8.72 -5.90 -19.26
N LEU A 225 7.45 -6.25 -19.04
CA LEU A 225 6.65 -7.05 -19.98
C LEU A 225 6.61 -6.42 -21.37
N ALA A 226 6.26 -5.12 -21.45
CA ALA A 226 6.14 -4.41 -22.73
C ALA A 226 7.49 -4.30 -23.46
N ALA A 227 8.56 -3.97 -22.73
CA ALA A 227 9.92 -3.89 -23.30
C ALA A 227 10.44 -5.25 -23.80
N ARG A 228 10.04 -6.35 -23.15
CA ARG A 228 10.40 -7.72 -23.58
C ARG A 228 9.54 -8.24 -24.72
N GLN A 229 8.28 -7.80 -24.81
CA GLN A 229 7.27 -8.29 -25.75
C GLN A 229 6.59 -7.16 -26.54
N PRO A 230 7.34 -6.21 -27.17
CA PRO A 230 6.77 -5.00 -27.75
C PRO A 230 5.76 -5.27 -28.87
N ARG A 231 5.87 -6.39 -29.59
CA ARG A 231 4.91 -6.80 -30.63
C ARG A 231 3.67 -7.50 -30.11
N ARG A 232 3.64 -7.88 -28.81
CA ARG A 232 2.53 -8.59 -28.18
C ARG A 232 1.73 -7.74 -27.22
N VAL A 233 2.12 -6.49 -27.03
CA VAL A 233 1.44 -5.49 -26.20
C VAL A 233 0.93 -4.40 -27.14
N ALA A 234 -0.38 -4.21 -27.22
CA ALA A 234 -0.99 -3.24 -28.12
C ALA A 234 -0.94 -1.79 -27.62
N GLY A 235 -0.63 -1.60 -26.36
CA GLY A 235 -0.48 -0.32 -25.69
C GLY A 235 -0.25 -0.53 -24.20
N LEU A 236 0.45 0.42 -23.57
CA LEU A 236 0.78 0.40 -22.16
C LEU A 236 0.20 1.63 -21.46
N ALA A 237 -0.53 1.43 -20.38
CA ALA A 237 -0.96 2.46 -19.46
C ALA A 237 -0.35 2.21 -18.08
N LEU A 238 0.16 3.28 -17.45
CA LEU A 238 0.78 3.21 -16.13
C LEU A 238 0.02 4.09 -15.15
N LEU A 239 -0.34 3.52 -14.01
CA LEU A 239 -1.08 4.20 -12.96
C LEU A 239 -0.26 4.14 -11.66
N ALA A 240 0.20 5.32 -11.19
CA ALA A 240 1.00 5.45 -9.98
C ALA A 240 2.19 4.46 -9.93
N SER A 241 2.89 4.31 -11.04
CA SER A 241 3.94 3.31 -11.20
C SER A 241 5.32 3.90 -10.91
N PRO A 242 6.06 3.41 -9.90
CA PRO A 242 7.40 3.89 -9.62
C PRO A 242 8.38 3.43 -10.70
N TRP A 243 9.30 4.32 -11.09
CA TRP A 243 10.37 4.01 -12.04
C TRP A 243 11.71 4.58 -11.61
N ASP A 244 11.75 5.86 -11.23
CA ASP A 244 12.91 6.48 -10.60
C ASP A 244 12.77 6.39 -9.08
N PHE A 245 13.47 5.44 -8.48
CA PHE A 245 13.46 5.18 -7.06
C PHE A 245 14.34 6.14 -6.25
N HIS A 246 15.02 7.09 -6.88
CA HIS A 246 15.83 8.12 -6.24
C HIS A 246 15.27 9.54 -6.42
N GLY A 247 14.11 9.67 -7.03
CA GLY A 247 13.45 10.97 -7.27
C GLY A 247 13.08 11.73 -5.98
N ASP A 248 12.72 11.00 -4.89
CA ASP A 248 12.54 11.56 -3.55
C ASP A 248 13.49 10.88 -2.55
N ARG A 249 14.66 11.47 -2.36
CA ARG A 249 15.69 10.92 -1.47
C ARG A 249 15.38 11.07 0.01
N THR A 250 14.55 12.06 0.39
CA THR A 250 14.30 12.41 1.81
C THR A 250 13.41 11.37 2.49
N GLY A 251 12.34 10.91 1.81
CA GLY A 251 11.42 9.88 2.33
C GLY A 251 11.99 8.45 2.28
N GLN A 252 13.11 8.23 1.58
CA GLN A 252 13.63 6.88 1.30
C GLN A 252 14.86 6.51 2.12
N ALA A 253 15.41 7.43 2.93
CA ALA A 253 16.64 7.19 3.68
C ALA A 253 16.55 5.93 4.56
N PHE A 254 15.42 5.70 5.21
CA PHE A 254 15.19 4.52 6.03
C PHE A 254 15.15 3.24 5.18
N LEU A 255 14.47 3.25 4.02
CA LEU A 255 14.40 2.12 3.10
C LEU A 255 15.79 1.73 2.58
N VAL A 256 16.59 2.73 2.19
CA VAL A 256 17.95 2.50 1.67
C VAL A 256 18.87 1.96 2.76
N SER A 257 18.82 2.53 3.98
CA SER A 257 19.71 2.12 5.08
C SER A 257 19.35 0.75 5.66
N SER A 258 18.06 0.41 5.74
CA SER A 258 17.58 -0.87 6.26
C SER A 258 17.54 -1.98 5.19
N GLY A 259 17.61 -1.61 3.91
CA GLY A 259 17.47 -2.53 2.77
C GLY A 259 18.36 -3.78 2.86
N PRO A 260 19.67 -3.68 3.10
CA PRO A 260 20.54 -4.86 3.21
C PRO A 260 20.12 -5.85 4.30
N LEU A 261 19.79 -5.35 5.49
CA LEU A 261 19.32 -6.19 6.60
C LEU A 261 17.99 -6.87 6.27
N LEU A 262 17.05 -6.13 5.70
CA LEU A 262 15.73 -6.68 5.34
C LEU A 262 15.82 -7.68 4.18
N ALA A 263 16.74 -7.49 3.25
CA ALA A 263 17.02 -8.46 2.20
C ALA A 263 17.56 -9.78 2.78
N GLU A 264 18.45 -9.70 3.77
CA GLU A 264 18.94 -10.90 4.47
C GLU A 264 17.82 -11.62 5.24
N VAL A 265 16.91 -10.88 5.87
CA VAL A 265 15.72 -11.46 6.51
C VAL A 265 14.84 -12.16 5.47
N ALA A 266 14.57 -11.52 4.33
CA ALA A 266 13.78 -12.11 3.26
C ALA A 266 14.42 -13.38 2.70
N ASP A 267 15.74 -13.41 2.52
CA ASP A 267 16.48 -14.59 2.07
C ASP A 267 16.37 -15.77 3.05
N ARG A 268 16.46 -15.49 4.36
CA ARG A 268 16.38 -16.52 5.41
C ARG A 268 14.97 -17.07 5.63
N VAL A 269 13.95 -16.20 5.53
CA VAL A 269 12.54 -16.56 5.76
C VAL A 269 11.89 -17.09 4.48
N GLY A 270 12.46 -16.78 3.31
CA GLY A 270 11.90 -17.08 1.99
C GLY A 270 10.89 -16.05 1.49
N GLU A 271 10.53 -15.06 2.32
CA GLU A 271 9.62 -13.98 1.99
C GLU A 271 9.86 -12.77 2.90
N LEU A 272 9.45 -11.60 2.46
CA LEU A 272 9.37 -10.40 3.30
C LEU A 272 7.95 -10.30 3.85
N PRO A 273 7.76 -10.48 5.18
CA PRO A 273 6.45 -10.49 5.81
C PRO A 273 5.67 -9.19 5.67
N VAL A 274 4.34 -9.28 5.66
CA VAL A 274 3.43 -8.13 5.51
C VAL A 274 3.70 -7.04 6.56
N ASP A 275 3.94 -7.40 7.82
CA ASP A 275 4.16 -6.40 8.88
C ASP A 275 5.46 -5.61 8.67
N ILE A 276 6.48 -6.22 8.08
CA ILE A 276 7.72 -5.52 7.70
C ILE A 276 7.43 -4.57 6.53
N LEU A 277 6.71 -5.02 5.50
CA LEU A 277 6.30 -4.15 4.39
C LEU A 277 5.46 -2.96 4.87
N GLN A 278 4.52 -3.19 5.79
CA GLN A 278 3.72 -2.12 6.38
C GLN A 278 4.57 -1.16 7.23
N THR A 279 5.62 -1.65 7.91
CA THR A 279 6.57 -0.81 8.64
C THR A 279 7.36 0.10 7.69
N LEU A 280 7.75 -0.41 6.52
CA LEU A 280 8.41 0.41 5.49
C LEU A 280 7.48 1.52 4.98
N PHE A 281 6.22 1.23 4.72
CA PHE A 281 5.23 2.26 4.34
C PHE A 281 4.95 3.25 5.49
N TRP A 282 4.88 2.76 6.74
CA TRP A 282 4.75 3.62 7.91
C TRP A 282 5.88 4.64 8.03
N SER A 283 7.12 4.27 7.68
CA SER A 283 8.27 5.17 7.77
C SER A 283 8.17 6.42 6.87
N LEU A 284 7.31 6.41 5.85
CA LEU A 284 7.08 7.55 4.96
C LEU A 284 6.25 8.66 5.61
N ASP A 285 5.26 8.31 6.45
CA ASP A 285 4.52 9.23 7.32
C ASP A 285 4.12 8.52 8.61
N PRO A 286 4.98 8.53 9.63
CA PRO A 286 4.72 7.85 10.90
C PRO A 286 3.46 8.34 11.65
N TRP A 287 3.00 9.56 11.34
CA TRP A 287 1.84 10.15 11.97
C TRP A 287 0.52 9.94 11.22
N LEU A 288 0.57 9.36 10.04
CA LEU A 288 -0.61 9.15 9.22
C LEU A 288 -1.69 8.33 9.95
N ALA A 289 -1.30 7.24 10.64
CA ALA A 289 -2.24 6.41 11.40
C ALA A 289 -2.93 7.22 12.51
N VAL A 290 -2.18 8.00 13.28
CA VAL A 290 -2.73 8.85 14.35
C VAL A 290 -3.76 9.83 13.77
N LYS A 291 -3.40 10.55 12.71
CA LYS A 291 -4.26 11.56 12.06
C LYS A 291 -5.55 10.92 11.52
N LYS A 292 -5.43 9.82 10.78
CA LYS A 292 -6.57 9.21 10.08
C LYS A 292 -7.56 8.53 11.03
N PHE A 293 -7.09 7.83 12.07
CA PHE A 293 -7.98 7.18 13.03
C PHE A 293 -8.66 8.20 13.97
N ALA A 294 -7.95 9.26 14.39
CA ALA A 294 -8.56 10.35 15.13
C ALA A 294 -9.63 11.09 14.31
N ARG A 295 -9.42 11.26 12.98
CA ARG A 295 -10.42 11.82 12.07
C ARG A 295 -11.60 10.87 11.88
N PHE A 296 -11.35 9.57 11.70
CA PHE A 296 -12.37 8.55 11.53
C PHE A 296 -13.34 8.51 12.70
N LEU A 297 -12.85 8.63 13.93
CA LEU A 297 -13.69 8.67 15.14
C LEU A 297 -14.74 9.80 15.10
N GLY A 298 -14.41 10.92 14.45
CA GLY A 298 -15.32 12.06 14.30
C GLY A 298 -16.27 12.00 13.09
N MET A 299 -16.22 10.93 12.29
CA MET A 299 -17.12 10.74 11.14
C MET A 299 -18.47 10.17 11.60
N ASP A 300 -19.51 10.42 10.82
CA ASP A 300 -20.75 9.65 10.92
C ASP A 300 -20.45 8.19 10.56
N GLN A 301 -20.48 7.31 11.56
CA GLN A 301 -20.13 5.89 11.42
C GLN A 301 -21.08 5.10 10.49
N GLN A 302 -22.26 5.63 10.19
CA GLN A 302 -23.22 5.04 9.26
C GLN A 302 -23.12 5.66 7.86
N GLY A 303 -22.36 6.75 7.74
CA GLY A 303 -22.18 7.51 6.49
C GLY A 303 -21.23 6.83 5.49
N ASP A 304 -21.32 7.24 4.22
CA ASP A 304 -20.52 6.69 3.13
C ASP A 304 -19.02 6.95 3.33
N GLN A 305 -18.64 8.08 3.93
CA GLN A 305 -17.23 8.39 4.21
C GLN A 305 -16.59 7.41 5.19
N ALA A 306 -17.31 7.05 6.27
CA ALA A 306 -16.83 6.06 7.24
C ALA A 306 -16.75 4.67 6.61
N ARG A 307 -17.76 4.28 5.83
CA ARG A 307 -17.77 3.00 5.09
C ARG A 307 -16.58 2.90 4.14
N GLU A 308 -16.32 3.94 3.37
CA GLU A 308 -15.19 3.99 2.44
C GLU A 308 -13.85 3.92 3.17
N PHE A 309 -13.69 4.69 4.26
CA PHE A 309 -12.51 4.64 5.10
C PHE A 309 -12.22 3.22 5.57
N VAL A 310 -13.24 2.51 6.07
CA VAL A 310 -13.08 1.15 6.58
C VAL A 310 -12.68 0.18 5.47
N LEU A 311 -13.30 0.25 4.29
CA LEU A 311 -12.95 -0.60 3.15
C LEU A 311 -11.52 -0.36 2.65
N LEU A 312 -11.08 0.91 2.61
CA LEU A 312 -9.71 1.25 2.25
C LEU A 312 -8.70 0.78 3.30
N GLU A 313 -9.03 0.91 4.60
CA GLU A 313 -8.17 0.42 5.67
C GLU A 313 -8.10 -1.12 5.68
N ASP A 314 -9.21 -1.81 5.43
CA ASP A 314 -9.21 -3.27 5.28
C ASP A 314 -8.26 -3.68 4.15
N TRP A 315 -8.37 -3.04 2.97
CA TRP A 315 -7.46 -3.30 1.86
C TRP A 315 -5.99 -2.97 2.18
N LEU A 316 -5.71 -1.81 2.81
CA LEU A 316 -4.35 -1.42 3.18
C LEU A 316 -3.68 -2.42 4.12
N ASN A 317 -4.46 -3.04 5.00
CA ASN A 317 -3.96 -3.96 6.03
C ASN A 317 -3.99 -5.43 5.60
N ASP A 318 -4.61 -5.77 4.46
CA ASP A 318 -4.66 -7.12 3.88
C ASP A 318 -3.64 -7.26 2.74
N GLY A 319 -2.37 -7.00 3.04
CA GLY A 319 -1.27 -7.19 2.09
C GLY A 319 -0.88 -8.66 1.92
N ALA A 320 -0.09 -8.94 0.88
CA ALA A 320 0.56 -10.22 0.68
C ALA A 320 2.06 -10.12 1.02
N PRO A 321 2.68 -11.17 1.57
CA PRO A 321 4.14 -11.21 1.73
C PRO A 321 4.80 -11.17 0.36
N LEU A 322 5.98 -10.57 0.26
CA LEU A 322 6.73 -10.49 -0.98
C LEU A 322 7.76 -11.63 -1.04
N ALA A 323 7.77 -12.38 -2.12
CA ALA A 323 8.74 -13.47 -2.33
C ALA A 323 10.18 -12.99 -2.09
N GLY A 324 11.00 -13.81 -1.44
CA GLY A 324 12.33 -13.43 -0.96
C GLY A 324 13.23 -12.83 -2.05
N PRO A 325 13.45 -13.50 -3.20
CA PRO A 325 14.28 -12.95 -4.27
C PRO A 325 13.73 -11.64 -4.84
N THR A 326 12.40 -11.52 -4.99
CA THR A 326 11.77 -10.27 -5.42
C THR A 326 11.94 -9.15 -4.37
N ALA A 327 11.80 -9.45 -3.08
CA ALA A 327 12.01 -8.50 -2.00
C ALA A 327 13.46 -7.99 -2.00
N ARG A 328 14.43 -8.89 -2.15
CA ARG A 328 15.83 -8.55 -2.27
C ARG A 328 16.10 -7.61 -3.45
N GLU A 329 15.59 -7.95 -4.63
CA GLU A 329 15.72 -7.12 -5.84
C GLU A 329 15.11 -5.72 -5.63
N CYS A 330 13.91 -5.63 -5.03
CA CYS A 330 13.29 -4.35 -4.70
C CYS A 330 14.17 -3.53 -3.74
N LEU A 331 14.62 -4.12 -2.64
CA LEU A 331 15.36 -3.40 -1.60
C LEU A 331 16.75 -2.97 -2.06
N ILE A 332 17.48 -3.85 -2.75
CA ILE A 332 18.88 -3.60 -3.14
C ILE A 332 18.96 -2.94 -4.51
N ASP A 333 18.27 -3.48 -5.52
CA ASP A 333 18.46 -3.03 -6.89
C ASP A 333 17.58 -1.83 -7.23
N TRP A 334 16.34 -1.80 -6.75
CA TRP A 334 15.44 -0.68 -7.05
C TRP A 334 15.66 0.49 -6.09
N TYR A 335 15.45 0.28 -4.77
CA TYR A 335 15.61 1.37 -3.79
C TYR A 335 17.09 1.71 -3.53
N GLY A 336 17.97 0.71 -3.41
CA GLY A 336 19.39 0.92 -3.15
C GLY A 336 20.14 1.50 -4.36
N ASN A 337 20.03 0.85 -5.53
CA ASN A 337 20.84 1.14 -6.73
C ASN A 337 20.08 1.88 -7.83
N ASN A 338 18.75 2.06 -7.70
CA ASN A 338 17.89 2.66 -8.71
C ASN A 338 18.11 2.08 -10.12
N THR A 339 18.20 0.75 -10.21
CA THR A 339 18.49 0.08 -11.49
C THR A 339 17.43 0.35 -12.58
N PRO A 340 16.11 0.50 -12.29
CA PRO A 340 15.14 0.92 -13.30
C PRO A 340 15.37 2.33 -13.79
N GLY A 341 15.51 3.32 -12.91
CA GLY A 341 15.69 4.74 -13.27
C GLY A 341 17.00 4.99 -14.02
N THR A 342 18.06 4.24 -13.68
CA THR A 342 19.37 4.32 -14.35
C THR A 342 19.48 3.45 -15.61
N GLY A 343 18.41 2.74 -15.99
CA GLY A 343 18.39 1.85 -17.15
C GLY A 343 19.31 0.63 -17.02
N LYS A 344 19.62 0.21 -15.81
CA LYS A 344 20.48 -0.95 -15.52
C LYS A 344 19.68 -2.20 -15.12
N TRP A 345 18.37 -2.09 -14.96
CA TRP A 345 17.54 -3.21 -14.56
C TRP A 345 17.50 -4.31 -15.62
N ILE A 346 17.73 -5.56 -15.22
CA ILE A 346 17.79 -6.74 -16.08
C ILE A 346 16.68 -7.71 -15.65
N VAL A 347 15.85 -8.13 -16.60
CA VAL A 347 14.79 -9.12 -16.40
C VAL A 347 14.97 -10.22 -17.43
N GLY A 348 15.19 -11.46 -16.96
CA GLY A 348 15.41 -12.61 -17.83
C GLY A 348 16.54 -12.38 -18.86
N GLY A 349 17.67 -11.86 -18.41
CA GLY A 349 18.84 -11.57 -19.23
C GLY A 349 18.72 -10.35 -20.18
N ARG A 350 17.59 -9.63 -20.15
CA ARG A 350 17.38 -8.43 -20.99
C ARG A 350 17.34 -7.17 -20.15
N ARG A 351 18.10 -6.16 -20.58
CA ARG A 351 18.04 -4.81 -20.01
C ARG A 351 16.69 -4.17 -20.35
N ILE A 352 16.01 -3.64 -19.33
CA ILE A 352 14.70 -3.01 -19.50
C ILE A 352 14.88 -1.51 -19.70
N LEU A 353 14.45 -1.04 -20.86
CA LEU A 353 14.52 0.37 -21.26
C LEU A 353 13.14 0.82 -21.75
N PRO A 354 12.46 1.78 -21.10
CA PRO A 354 11.17 2.30 -21.54
C PRO A 354 11.19 2.86 -22.97
N SER A 355 12.33 3.41 -23.41
CA SER A 355 12.51 3.93 -24.76
C SER A 355 12.41 2.88 -25.88
N LYS A 356 12.29 1.60 -25.52
CA LYS A 356 12.15 0.50 -26.48
C LYS A 356 10.73 -0.08 -26.55
N ILE A 357 9.74 0.60 -25.92
CA ILE A 357 8.32 0.21 -25.89
C ILE A 357 7.56 0.91 -27.03
#